data_5f656131cf709afc428faa9a4399603c
#
_entry.id   5f656131cf709afc428faa9a4399603c
#
_cell.length_a   1.000
_cell.length_b   1.000
_cell.length_c   1.000
_cell.angle_alpha   90.00
_cell.angle_beta   90.00
_cell.angle_gamma   90.00
#
_symmetry.space_group_name_H-M   'P 1'
#
loop_
_entity.id
_entity.type
_entity.pdbx_description
1 polymer ?
#
loop_
_entity_poly.entity_id
_entity_poly.type
_entity_poly.pdbx_seq_one_letter_code
_entity_poly.pdbx_strand_id
1 'polypeptide(L)'
;MSNNNQNNTNDPLLCHWADQMADKIIREKGDLDSYTCASGITPSGTVHLGNFREIITVDLVVKALRSRGKNVRFIYSWDDYDVFRKVPANMPEPETLEKYLRYPITMVPDTTGRNENYARHHEVDIEQQLPRVGIEPEFLYQASRYRANKYAEGMKKAMQNRDVIKECLNEYRDDAHKMKPEDVYWPVAIFCGKCNKDTTEITEYDGEYGISYKCECGHCETADIREFKGAKLGWRVDWPMRWNEEKVVFEPGGKDHISPGGSYDTAKLVSKRIYDWDAPVTMRYDFVNLKGVPGKMSSSKGKVIALPDALDVYQAEVLRYLFAGTRPNTEFAISFDMDVLKVYEDYDKTERIVYGIDKAKNDEQFNKEKRIYMLSQIDGQIPQTMPYQITFRMLTTLLQIYSGDIDKVISSLDD
;
A
#
# COMPACT_ATOMS: atom_id res chain seq x y z
N MET A 1 -7.20 37.05 -26.27
CA MET A 1 -5.98 36.26 -26.51
C MET A 1 -6.33 34.83 -26.17
N SER A 2 -6.57 34.04 -27.17
CA SER A 2 -7.05 32.66 -27.09
C SER A 2 -5.91 31.73 -26.68
N ASN A 3 -6.00 31.16 -25.50
CA ASN A 3 -5.11 30.09 -25.08
C ASN A 3 -5.51 28.80 -25.81
N ASN A 4 -4.81 28.49 -26.87
CA ASN A 4 -4.77 27.17 -27.48
C ASN A 4 -3.99 26.20 -26.58
N ASN A 5 -4.66 25.57 -25.61
CA ASN A 5 -4.18 24.34 -25.02
C ASN A 5 -4.50 23.20 -26.00
N GLN A 6 -3.69 23.07 -27.04
CA GLN A 6 -3.62 21.81 -27.78
C GLN A 6 -2.97 20.77 -26.85
N ASN A 7 -3.78 19.86 -26.30
CA ASN A 7 -3.31 18.64 -25.70
C ASN A 7 -2.42 17.93 -26.73
N ASN A 8 -1.12 17.97 -26.51
CA ASN A 8 -0.15 17.28 -27.35
C ASN A 8 -0.26 15.77 -27.01
N THR A 9 -1.20 15.08 -27.65
CA THR A 9 -1.48 13.65 -27.45
C THR A 9 -0.35 12.74 -27.92
N ASN A 10 0.71 13.30 -28.48
CA ASN A 10 1.87 12.59 -29.03
C ASN A 10 3.11 12.61 -28.13
N ASP A 11 3.00 13.08 -26.88
CA ASP A 11 4.09 12.93 -25.93
C ASP A 11 4.19 11.44 -25.51
N PRO A 12 5.33 10.76 -25.80
CA PRO A 12 5.53 9.35 -25.42
C PRO A 12 5.34 9.08 -23.92
N LEU A 13 5.50 10.11 -23.09
CA LEU A 13 5.31 10.03 -21.64
C LEU A 13 3.84 10.03 -21.21
N LEU A 14 2.89 10.34 -22.09
CA LEU A 14 1.46 10.42 -21.76
C LEU A 14 0.68 9.14 -22.08
N CYS A 15 1.32 8.11 -22.63
CA CYS A 15 0.63 6.91 -23.08
C CYS A 15 0.26 5.93 -21.97
N HIS A 16 0.90 6.03 -20.79
CA HIS A 16 0.69 5.11 -19.69
C HIS A 16 -0.12 5.75 -18.56
N TRP A 17 -0.95 4.95 -17.86
CA TRP A 17 -1.80 5.45 -16.76
C TRP A 17 -0.99 6.09 -15.61
N ALA A 18 0.22 5.58 -15.30
CA ALA A 18 1.08 6.16 -14.26
C ALA A 18 1.59 7.55 -14.66
N ASP A 19 1.86 7.76 -15.94
CA ASP A 19 2.26 9.07 -16.49
C ASP A 19 1.11 10.07 -16.41
N GLN A 20 -0.10 9.66 -16.80
CA GLN A 20 -1.31 10.48 -16.66
C GLN A 20 -1.57 10.87 -15.20
N MET A 21 -1.31 9.94 -14.26
CA MET A 21 -1.43 10.21 -12.83
C MET A 21 -0.35 11.19 -12.34
N ALA A 22 0.90 11.02 -12.75
CA ALA A 22 1.98 11.94 -12.42
C ALA A 22 1.67 13.37 -12.89
N ASP A 23 1.16 13.53 -14.12
CA ASP A 23 0.75 14.84 -14.65
C ASP A 23 -0.44 15.43 -13.90
N LYS A 24 -1.39 14.59 -13.50
CA LYS A 24 -2.50 14.99 -12.63
C LYS A 24 -2.00 15.52 -11.29
N ILE A 25 -1.08 14.80 -10.64
CA ILE A 25 -0.48 15.20 -9.35
C ILE A 25 0.21 16.55 -9.49
N ILE A 26 1.08 16.71 -10.51
CA ILE A 26 1.80 17.97 -10.75
C ILE A 26 0.82 19.13 -11.00
N ARG A 27 -0.21 18.91 -11.80
CA ARG A 27 -1.22 19.94 -12.10
C ARG A 27 -2.03 20.34 -10.87
N GLU A 28 -2.44 19.38 -10.03
CA GLU A 28 -3.33 19.64 -8.88
C GLU A 28 -2.56 20.13 -7.64
N LYS A 29 -1.31 19.71 -7.45
CA LYS A 29 -0.50 20.07 -6.28
C LYS A 29 0.50 21.20 -6.56
N GLY A 30 0.69 21.57 -7.81
CA GLY A 30 1.65 22.61 -8.22
C GLY A 30 3.10 22.11 -8.21
N ASP A 31 4.02 23.05 -8.32
CA ASP A 31 5.46 22.76 -8.27
C ASP A 31 5.93 22.74 -6.82
N LEU A 32 6.39 21.58 -6.37
CA LEU A 32 6.80 21.32 -5.01
C LEU A 32 8.29 20.91 -4.98
N ASP A 33 8.99 21.26 -3.88
CA ASP A 33 10.37 20.81 -3.66
C ASP A 33 10.48 19.29 -3.53
N SER A 34 9.43 18.64 -3.02
CA SER A 34 9.33 17.19 -2.90
C SER A 34 7.88 16.73 -2.96
N TYR A 35 7.65 15.61 -3.64
CA TYR A 35 6.35 14.96 -3.76
C TYR A 35 6.34 13.71 -2.90
N THR A 36 5.61 13.72 -1.78
CA THR A 36 5.45 12.52 -0.95
C THR A 36 4.32 11.65 -1.50
N CYS A 37 4.66 10.46 -1.95
CA CYS A 37 3.71 9.41 -2.35
C CYS A 37 3.64 8.36 -1.23
N ALA A 38 2.43 7.99 -0.82
CA ALA A 38 2.21 7.11 0.31
C ALA A 38 1.50 5.81 -0.07
N SER A 39 1.81 4.79 0.68
CA SER A 39 1.10 3.52 0.79
C SER A 39 1.18 3.05 2.24
N GLY A 40 0.35 2.12 2.65
CA GLY A 40 0.44 1.57 4.01
C GLY A 40 -0.58 0.49 4.29
N ILE A 41 -0.32 -0.29 5.34
CA ILE A 41 -1.20 -1.36 5.77
C ILE A 41 -1.00 -1.69 7.25
N THR A 42 -2.03 -2.24 7.87
CA THR A 42 -1.91 -2.89 9.18
C THR A 42 -1.28 -4.28 9.02
N PRO A 43 -0.18 -4.61 9.73
CA PRO A 43 0.45 -5.94 9.68
C PRO A 43 -0.38 -6.98 10.48
N SER A 44 -1.64 -7.15 10.09
CA SER A 44 -2.60 -8.04 10.76
C SER A 44 -2.56 -9.48 10.27
N GLY A 45 -1.67 -9.80 9.35
CA GLY A 45 -1.47 -11.10 8.73
C GLY A 45 -0.54 -10.99 7.52
N THR A 46 -0.30 -12.12 6.83
CA THR A 46 0.59 -12.18 5.68
C THR A 46 0.22 -11.13 4.61
N VAL A 47 1.21 -10.32 4.21
CA VAL A 47 1.07 -9.36 3.11
C VAL A 47 1.10 -10.13 1.78
N HIS A 48 -0.03 -10.17 1.11
CA HIS A 48 -0.21 -10.95 -0.12
C HIS A 48 -0.20 -10.07 -1.38
N LEU A 49 -0.23 -10.69 -2.56
CA LEU A 49 -0.19 -9.98 -3.85
C LEU A 49 -1.31 -8.96 -4.03
N GLY A 50 -2.46 -9.15 -3.37
CA GLY A 50 -3.53 -8.16 -3.35
C GLY A 50 -3.13 -6.86 -2.64
N ASN A 51 -2.32 -6.95 -1.58
CA ASN A 51 -1.74 -5.78 -0.91
C ASN A 51 -0.55 -5.22 -1.71
N PHE A 52 0.27 -6.09 -2.30
CA PHE A 52 1.36 -5.67 -3.18
C PHE A 52 0.88 -4.82 -4.36
N ARG A 53 -0.37 -5.00 -4.81
CA ARG A 53 -0.99 -4.15 -5.84
C ARG A 53 -0.92 -2.66 -5.50
N GLU A 54 -1.20 -2.31 -4.26
CA GLU A 54 -1.11 -0.92 -3.81
C GLU A 54 0.33 -0.42 -3.89
N ILE A 55 1.27 -1.17 -3.32
CA ILE A 55 2.68 -0.81 -3.26
C ILE A 55 3.24 -0.54 -4.66
N ILE A 56 3.04 -1.48 -5.58
CA ILE A 56 3.54 -1.33 -6.96
C ILE A 56 2.82 -0.23 -7.72
N THR A 57 1.54 0.04 -7.43
CA THR A 57 0.82 1.18 -8.03
C THR A 57 1.48 2.50 -7.65
N VAL A 58 1.88 2.65 -6.37
CA VAL A 58 2.62 3.85 -5.93
C VAL A 58 4.00 3.90 -6.59
N ASP A 59 4.74 2.79 -6.61
CA ASP A 59 6.08 2.75 -7.24
C ASP A 59 6.05 3.18 -8.72
N LEU A 60 5.07 2.70 -9.48
CA LEU A 60 4.94 3.07 -10.90
C LEU A 60 4.67 4.57 -11.07
N VAL A 61 3.87 5.18 -10.19
CA VAL A 61 3.62 6.65 -10.18
C VAL A 61 4.88 7.40 -9.72
N VAL A 62 5.60 6.91 -8.72
CA VAL A 62 6.89 7.45 -8.27
C VAL A 62 7.91 7.46 -9.42
N LYS A 63 8.05 6.34 -10.15
CA LYS A 63 8.92 6.26 -11.34
C LYS A 63 8.47 7.25 -12.43
N ALA A 64 7.16 7.42 -12.63
CA ALA A 64 6.63 8.39 -13.60
C ALA A 64 6.90 9.85 -13.18
N LEU A 65 6.77 10.20 -11.90
CA LEU A 65 7.13 11.52 -11.39
C LEU A 65 8.65 11.79 -11.50
N ARG A 66 9.47 10.81 -11.15
CA ARG A 66 10.94 10.90 -11.29
C ARG A 66 11.38 11.06 -12.75
N SER A 67 10.69 10.40 -13.70
CA SER A 67 10.93 10.58 -15.14
C SER A 67 10.63 12.01 -15.62
N ARG A 68 9.87 12.79 -14.86
CA ARG A 68 9.58 14.22 -15.07
C ARG A 68 10.53 15.15 -14.31
N GLY A 69 11.62 14.61 -13.76
CA GLY A 69 12.61 15.36 -13.00
C GLY A 69 12.13 15.81 -11.61
N LYS A 70 11.02 15.21 -11.10
CA LYS A 70 10.52 15.57 -9.76
C LYS A 70 11.28 14.83 -8.68
N ASN A 71 11.57 15.53 -7.57
CA ASN A 71 12.05 14.90 -6.35
C ASN A 71 10.88 14.20 -5.66
N VAL A 72 11.00 12.90 -5.41
CA VAL A 72 9.89 12.08 -4.88
C VAL A 72 10.34 11.29 -3.68
N ARG A 73 9.63 11.48 -2.58
CA ARG A 73 9.71 10.67 -1.37
C ARG A 73 8.62 9.61 -1.41
N PHE A 74 8.99 8.34 -1.40
CA PHE A 74 8.03 7.24 -1.30
C PHE A 74 8.04 6.72 0.14
N ILE A 75 6.91 6.79 0.83
CA ILE A 75 6.73 6.28 2.18
C ILE A 75 5.80 5.06 2.18
N TYR A 76 6.13 4.08 3.02
CA TYR A 76 5.27 2.95 3.33
C TYR A 76 4.99 2.90 4.83
N SER A 77 3.73 3.12 5.20
CA SER A 77 3.30 3.19 6.60
C SER A 77 2.86 1.83 7.12
N TRP A 78 3.51 1.37 8.18
CA TRP A 78 3.02 0.26 8.96
C TRP A 78 2.07 0.75 10.05
N ASP A 79 0.78 0.40 9.95
CA ASP A 79 -0.22 0.69 10.98
C ASP A 79 -0.12 -0.34 12.12
N ASP A 80 1.10 -0.49 12.62
CA ASP A 80 1.55 -1.47 13.61
C ASP A 80 1.14 -1.11 15.05
N TYR A 81 0.47 0.05 15.22
CA TYR A 81 -0.14 0.44 16.51
C TYR A 81 -1.64 0.15 16.55
N ASP A 82 -2.14 -0.64 15.64
CA ASP A 82 -3.52 -1.10 15.65
C ASP A 82 -3.78 -2.18 16.69
N VAL A 83 -5.06 -2.36 17.01
CA VAL A 83 -5.53 -3.35 17.98
C VAL A 83 -5.50 -4.75 17.38
N PHE A 84 -4.94 -5.72 18.09
CA PHE A 84 -5.04 -7.14 17.75
C PHE A 84 -6.45 -7.64 18.07
N ARG A 85 -7.30 -7.72 17.06
CA ARG A 85 -8.75 -8.02 17.21
C ARG A 85 -9.11 -9.46 16.96
N LYS A 86 -8.26 -10.19 16.25
CA LYS A 86 -8.55 -11.56 15.81
C LYS A 86 -7.26 -12.34 15.61
N VAL A 87 -7.26 -13.59 16.01
CA VAL A 87 -6.19 -14.54 15.71
C VAL A 87 -6.37 -15.06 14.28
N PRO A 88 -5.37 -14.90 13.39
CA PRO A 88 -5.41 -15.49 12.05
C PRO A 88 -5.31 -17.01 12.08
N ALA A 89 -6.00 -17.66 11.14
CA ALA A 89 -6.06 -19.13 11.10
C ALA A 89 -4.72 -19.82 10.72
N ASN A 90 -3.79 -19.07 10.16
CA ASN A 90 -2.47 -19.56 9.69
C ASN A 90 -1.33 -19.33 10.69
N MET A 91 -1.62 -18.76 11.86
CA MET A 91 -0.60 -18.57 12.89
C MET A 91 -0.54 -19.79 13.83
N PRO A 92 0.65 -20.22 14.23
CA PRO A 92 0.80 -21.28 15.25
C PRO A 92 0.38 -20.76 16.62
N GLU A 93 0.11 -21.69 17.53
CA GLU A 93 -0.28 -21.42 18.92
C GLU A 93 -1.44 -20.43 19.10
N PRO A 94 -2.59 -20.66 18.49
CA PRO A 94 -3.72 -19.71 18.54
C PRO A 94 -4.17 -19.42 19.99
N GLU A 95 -4.11 -20.40 20.91
CA GLU A 95 -4.45 -20.24 22.33
C GLU A 95 -3.51 -19.25 23.06
N THR A 96 -2.24 -19.17 22.63
CA THR A 96 -1.30 -18.16 23.12
C THR A 96 -1.68 -16.78 22.61
N LEU A 97 -1.99 -16.66 21.32
CA LEU A 97 -2.37 -15.40 20.70
C LEU A 97 -3.71 -14.84 21.22
N GLU A 98 -4.67 -15.71 21.55
CA GLU A 98 -5.97 -15.28 22.13
C GLU A 98 -5.82 -14.49 23.42
N LYS A 99 -4.80 -14.72 24.23
CA LYS A 99 -4.52 -13.97 25.46
C LYS A 99 -4.17 -12.50 25.20
N TYR A 100 -3.72 -12.20 23.99
CA TYR A 100 -3.32 -10.86 23.54
C TYR A 100 -4.40 -10.12 22.75
N LEU A 101 -5.60 -10.67 22.64
CA LEU A 101 -6.72 -9.92 22.05
C LEU A 101 -6.91 -8.60 22.78
N ARG A 102 -7.13 -7.53 22.02
CA ARG A 102 -7.28 -6.14 22.47
C ARG A 102 -5.97 -5.42 22.84
N TYR A 103 -4.81 -6.06 22.69
CA TYR A 103 -3.51 -5.40 22.79
C TYR A 103 -3.10 -4.69 21.49
N PRO A 104 -2.15 -3.73 21.50
CA PRO A 104 -1.47 -3.29 20.30
C PRO A 104 -0.79 -4.48 19.60
N ILE A 105 -0.83 -4.54 18.28
CA ILE A 105 -0.24 -5.63 17.50
C ILE A 105 1.26 -5.82 17.81
N THR A 106 1.98 -4.73 18.07
CA THR A 106 3.40 -4.73 18.46
C THR A 106 3.69 -5.28 19.86
N MET A 107 2.65 -5.57 20.66
CA MET A 107 2.79 -6.22 21.97
C MET A 107 2.39 -7.71 21.93
N VAL A 108 1.96 -8.20 20.79
CA VAL A 108 1.61 -9.60 20.57
C VAL A 108 2.89 -10.38 20.24
N PRO A 109 3.17 -11.54 20.88
CA PRO A 109 4.36 -12.31 20.58
C PRO A 109 4.32 -12.91 19.17
N ASP A 110 5.48 -13.02 18.52
CA ASP A 110 5.63 -13.87 17.36
C ASP A 110 5.72 -15.34 17.79
N THR A 111 4.64 -16.08 17.64
CA THR A 111 4.58 -17.50 18.01
C THR A 111 5.39 -18.41 17.08
N THR A 112 5.95 -17.87 15.98
CA THR A 112 6.94 -18.59 15.16
C THR A 112 8.35 -18.49 15.72
N GLY A 113 8.60 -17.56 16.64
CA GLY A 113 9.91 -17.32 17.27
C GLY A 113 10.97 -16.70 16.35
N ARG A 114 10.58 -16.20 15.15
CA ARG A 114 11.52 -15.63 14.18
C ARG A 114 11.80 -14.15 14.40
N ASN A 115 10.85 -13.44 15.00
CA ASN A 115 10.92 -11.98 15.17
C ASN A 115 10.54 -11.60 16.60
N GLU A 116 10.78 -10.34 16.97
CA GLU A 116 10.53 -9.84 18.34
C GLU A 116 9.04 -9.79 18.70
N ASN A 117 8.17 -9.60 17.73
CA ASN A 117 6.73 -9.55 17.93
C ASN A 117 5.97 -9.90 16.63
N TYR A 118 4.66 -10.04 16.76
CA TYR A 118 3.74 -10.39 15.69
C TYR A 118 3.76 -9.38 14.52
N ALA A 119 3.82 -8.07 14.80
CA ALA A 119 3.87 -7.06 13.74
C ALA A 119 5.16 -7.23 12.91
N ARG A 120 6.33 -7.32 13.57
CA ARG A 120 7.62 -7.53 12.89
C ARG A 120 7.68 -8.80 12.06
N HIS A 121 6.99 -9.86 12.49
CA HIS A 121 6.89 -11.09 11.70
C HIS A 121 6.33 -10.82 10.28
N HIS A 122 5.26 -10.04 10.18
CA HIS A 122 4.62 -9.75 8.89
C HIS A 122 5.28 -8.60 8.12
N GLU A 123 5.90 -7.66 8.81
CA GLU A 123 6.61 -6.52 8.22
C GLU A 123 7.89 -6.96 7.51
N VAL A 124 8.75 -7.73 8.20
CA VAL A 124 10.05 -8.18 7.69
C VAL A 124 9.90 -9.00 6.42
N ASP A 125 8.88 -9.85 6.34
CA ASP A 125 8.66 -10.71 5.18
C ASP A 125 8.53 -9.88 3.87
N ILE A 126 7.79 -8.76 3.89
CA ILE A 126 7.64 -7.92 2.69
C ILE A 126 8.81 -6.95 2.51
N GLU A 127 9.34 -6.38 3.61
CA GLU A 127 10.47 -5.45 3.57
C GLU A 127 11.70 -6.06 2.89
N GLN A 128 11.97 -7.35 3.12
CA GLN A 128 13.06 -8.08 2.48
C GLN A 128 12.81 -8.41 1.01
N GLN A 129 11.56 -8.46 0.58
CA GLN A 129 11.21 -8.83 -0.80
C GLN A 129 11.07 -7.63 -1.74
N LEU A 130 10.67 -6.46 -1.23
CA LEU A 130 10.45 -5.28 -2.06
C LEU A 130 11.69 -4.84 -2.87
N PRO A 131 12.93 -4.87 -2.33
CA PRO A 131 14.12 -4.55 -3.13
C PRO A 131 14.34 -5.51 -4.31
N ARG A 132 13.91 -6.78 -4.19
CA ARG A 132 14.02 -7.76 -5.28
C ARG A 132 13.18 -7.40 -6.51
N VAL A 133 12.16 -6.57 -6.31
CA VAL A 133 11.32 -6.01 -7.38
C VAL A 133 11.59 -4.52 -7.61
N GLY A 134 12.71 -3.99 -7.14
CA GLY A 134 13.13 -2.59 -7.34
C GLY A 134 12.23 -1.57 -6.65
N ILE A 135 11.68 -1.89 -5.49
CA ILE A 135 10.84 -1.01 -4.68
C ILE A 135 11.52 -0.78 -3.34
N GLU A 136 11.86 0.46 -3.05
CA GLU A 136 12.60 0.85 -1.85
C GLU A 136 11.91 2.09 -1.22
N PRO A 137 10.83 1.91 -0.45
CA PRO A 137 10.20 3.00 0.26
C PRO A 137 10.91 3.30 1.59
N GLU A 138 10.68 4.50 2.11
CA GLU A 138 10.95 4.80 3.52
C GLU A 138 9.85 4.17 4.38
N PHE A 139 10.20 3.21 5.23
CA PHE A 139 9.25 2.58 6.14
C PHE A 139 8.98 3.45 7.36
N LEU A 140 7.70 3.67 7.66
CA LEU A 140 7.23 4.41 8.81
C LEU A 140 6.48 3.48 9.76
N TYR A 141 7.01 3.30 10.97
CA TYR A 141 6.42 2.45 12.01
C TYR A 141 5.56 3.31 12.94
N GLN A 142 4.26 3.21 12.85
CA GLN A 142 3.34 4.09 13.58
C GLN A 142 3.39 3.88 15.09
N ALA A 143 3.60 2.65 15.57
CA ALA A 143 3.77 2.39 16.99
C ALA A 143 4.96 3.16 17.59
N SER A 144 6.09 3.19 16.88
CA SER A 144 7.26 3.96 17.31
C SER A 144 6.98 5.45 17.33
N ARG A 145 6.28 5.98 16.33
CA ARG A 145 5.92 7.40 16.23
C ARG A 145 4.93 7.82 17.30
N TYR A 146 3.90 7.03 17.57
CA TYR A 146 2.94 7.27 18.64
C TYR A 146 3.61 7.21 20.01
N ARG A 147 4.43 6.19 20.28
CA ARG A 147 5.17 6.06 21.54
C ARG A 147 6.24 7.12 21.75
N ALA A 148 6.72 7.73 20.69
CA ALA A 148 7.57 8.92 20.75
C ALA A 148 6.78 10.23 20.86
N ASN A 149 5.45 10.15 21.01
CA ASN A 149 4.51 11.25 21.15
C ASN A 149 4.56 12.27 19.99
N LYS A 150 5.03 11.84 18.82
CA LYS A 150 5.17 12.67 17.63
C LYS A 150 3.85 13.33 17.20
N TYR A 151 2.73 12.68 17.49
CA TYR A 151 1.40 13.12 17.07
C TYR A 151 0.58 13.81 18.19
N ALA A 152 1.22 14.22 19.29
CA ALA A 152 0.53 14.87 20.40
C ALA A 152 -0.25 16.11 19.96
N GLU A 153 0.35 16.98 19.14
CA GLU A 153 -0.33 18.18 18.58
C GLU A 153 -1.48 17.80 17.65
N GLY A 154 -1.29 16.77 16.80
CA GLY A 154 -2.35 16.26 15.93
C GLY A 154 -3.53 15.69 16.72
N MET A 155 -3.26 14.96 17.80
CA MET A 155 -4.27 14.45 18.72
C MET A 155 -5.01 15.58 19.45
N LYS A 156 -4.28 16.55 20.01
CA LYS A 156 -4.87 17.74 20.64
C LYS A 156 -5.81 18.45 19.66
N LYS A 157 -5.35 18.72 18.44
CA LYS A 157 -6.15 19.40 17.41
C LYS A 157 -7.42 18.63 17.08
N ALA A 158 -7.34 17.30 16.99
CA ALA A 158 -8.51 16.45 16.81
C ALA A 158 -9.48 16.52 17.98
N MET A 159 -8.98 16.44 19.23
CA MET A 159 -9.79 16.50 20.45
C MET A 159 -10.52 17.84 20.58
N GLN A 160 -9.85 18.95 20.31
CA GLN A 160 -10.44 20.30 20.35
C GLN A 160 -11.51 20.50 19.27
N ASN A 161 -11.45 19.78 18.15
CA ASN A 161 -12.37 19.87 17.03
C ASN A 161 -13.26 18.63 16.86
N ARG A 162 -13.46 17.85 17.92
CA ARG A 162 -14.18 16.56 17.87
C ARG A 162 -15.61 16.66 17.32
N ASP A 163 -16.29 17.77 17.56
CA ASP A 163 -17.65 17.98 17.06
C ASP A 163 -17.65 18.21 15.55
N VAL A 164 -16.69 18.97 15.02
CA VAL A 164 -16.49 19.14 13.56
C VAL A 164 -16.11 17.81 12.91
N ILE A 165 -15.29 17.00 13.58
CA ILE A 165 -14.95 15.65 13.10
C ILE A 165 -16.20 14.78 13.07
N LYS A 166 -17.04 14.82 14.10
CA LYS A 166 -18.33 14.11 14.15
C LYS A 166 -19.22 14.49 12.98
N GLU A 167 -19.33 15.78 12.65
CA GLU A 167 -20.03 16.24 11.45
C GLU A 167 -19.45 15.66 10.17
N CYS A 168 -18.11 15.71 9.98
CA CYS A 168 -17.44 15.13 8.81
C CYS A 168 -17.73 13.62 8.69
N LEU A 169 -17.74 12.90 9.81
CA LEU A 169 -18.02 11.46 9.82
C LEU A 169 -19.49 11.16 9.49
N ASN A 170 -20.40 12.03 9.87
CA ASN A 170 -21.83 11.89 9.62
C ASN A 170 -22.25 12.27 8.19
N GLU A 171 -21.44 13.04 7.47
CA GLU A 171 -21.77 13.53 6.12
C GLU A 171 -22.15 12.40 5.15
N TYR A 172 -21.43 11.27 5.27
CA TYR A 172 -21.62 10.10 4.37
C TYR A 172 -22.28 8.90 5.06
N ARG A 173 -22.81 9.06 6.27
CA ARG A 173 -23.58 8.03 6.96
C ARG A 173 -25.05 8.14 6.60
N ASP A 174 -25.70 6.99 6.43
CA ASP A 174 -27.16 6.98 6.40
C ASP A 174 -27.74 7.38 7.77
N ASP A 175 -29.00 7.82 7.80
CA ASP A 175 -29.64 8.38 9.00
C ASP A 175 -29.69 7.39 10.18
N ALA A 176 -29.70 6.08 9.90
CA ALA A 176 -29.73 5.06 10.95
C ALA A 176 -28.38 4.90 11.66
N HIS A 177 -27.28 5.28 11.01
CA HIS A 177 -25.92 5.14 11.52
C HIS A 177 -25.26 6.48 11.88
N LYS A 178 -25.96 7.60 11.73
CA LYS A 178 -25.47 8.91 12.18
C LYS A 178 -25.35 8.97 13.70
N MET A 179 -24.24 9.51 14.17
CA MET A 179 -24.08 9.90 15.58
C MET A 179 -25.04 11.04 15.86
N LYS A 180 -25.75 10.96 16.97
CA LYS A 180 -26.70 11.99 17.38
C LYS A 180 -25.98 13.24 17.92
N PRO A 181 -26.64 14.40 17.94
CA PRO A 181 -26.06 15.62 18.51
C PRO A 181 -25.53 15.45 19.94
N GLU A 182 -26.26 14.70 20.76
CA GLU A 182 -25.90 14.42 22.16
C GLU A 182 -24.75 13.42 22.35
N ASP A 183 -24.41 12.62 21.31
CA ASP A 183 -23.34 11.64 21.40
C ASP A 183 -21.98 12.35 21.49
N VAL A 184 -21.17 12.01 22.47
CA VAL A 184 -19.80 12.49 22.57
C VAL A 184 -18.92 11.61 21.69
N TYR A 185 -18.24 12.23 20.72
CA TYR A 185 -17.26 11.55 19.88
C TYR A 185 -15.84 11.81 20.40
N TRP A 186 -15.09 10.73 20.61
CA TRP A 186 -13.69 10.80 20.98
C TRP A 186 -12.81 10.36 19.77
N PRO A 187 -12.05 11.28 19.15
CA PRO A 187 -11.18 10.93 18.04
C PRO A 187 -9.93 10.15 18.47
N VAL A 188 -9.60 10.15 19.76
CA VAL A 188 -8.49 9.42 20.37
C VAL A 188 -9.01 8.12 20.99
N ALA A 189 -8.24 7.05 20.88
CA ALA A 189 -8.40 5.79 21.59
C ALA A 189 -7.22 5.60 22.55
N ILE A 190 -7.44 4.90 23.65
CA ILE A 190 -6.44 4.69 24.71
C ILE A 190 -6.18 3.20 24.90
N PHE A 191 -4.93 2.81 24.87
CA PHE A 191 -4.46 1.57 25.47
C PHE A 191 -4.15 1.82 26.93
N CYS A 192 -4.74 1.05 27.81
CA CYS A 192 -4.62 1.23 29.27
C CYS A 192 -3.14 1.18 29.73
N GLY A 193 -2.70 2.15 30.50
CA GLY A 193 -1.34 2.20 31.07
C GLY A 193 -0.98 1.03 31.97
N LYS A 194 -1.98 0.29 32.51
CA LYS A 194 -1.79 -0.87 33.37
C LYS A 194 -1.84 -2.21 32.63
N CYS A 195 -2.90 -2.45 31.85
CA CYS A 195 -3.11 -3.76 31.20
C CYS A 195 -2.83 -3.78 29.70
N ASN A 196 -2.49 -2.65 29.09
CA ASN A 196 -2.19 -2.45 27.67
C ASN A 196 -3.33 -2.79 26.69
N LYS A 197 -4.56 -3.00 27.18
CA LYS A 197 -5.72 -3.28 26.32
C LYS A 197 -6.46 -1.99 25.97
N ASP A 198 -7.13 -1.97 24.83
CA ASP A 198 -7.99 -0.88 24.39
C ASP A 198 -9.42 -0.94 24.93
N THR A 199 -9.64 -1.71 26.02
CA THR A 199 -10.92 -1.79 26.76
C THR A 199 -11.08 -0.60 27.71
N THR A 200 -10.91 0.60 27.17
CA THR A 200 -10.93 1.88 27.90
C THR A 200 -12.08 2.75 27.44
N GLU A 201 -12.55 3.60 28.35
CA GLU A 201 -13.54 4.64 28.09
C GLU A 201 -12.97 5.98 28.54
N ILE A 202 -12.91 6.96 27.64
CA ILE A 202 -12.51 8.32 27.96
C ILE A 202 -13.67 8.98 28.74
N THR A 203 -13.36 9.55 29.90
CA THR A 203 -14.32 10.18 30.78
C THR A 203 -14.26 11.70 30.75
N GLU A 204 -13.07 12.27 30.54
CA GLU A 204 -12.86 13.71 30.55
C GLU A 204 -11.70 14.11 29.64
N TYR A 205 -11.74 15.33 29.14
CA TYR A 205 -10.68 16.00 28.39
C TYR A 205 -10.56 17.45 28.89
N ASP A 206 -9.38 17.88 29.29
CA ASP A 206 -9.12 19.19 29.88
C ASP A 206 -9.10 20.36 28.87
N GLY A 207 -9.26 20.07 27.58
CA GLY A 207 -9.19 21.06 26.51
C GLY A 207 -7.78 21.27 25.95
N GLU A 208 -6.75 20.69 26.56
CA GLU A 208 -5.34 20.80 26.18
C GLU A 208 -4.72 19.41 25.87
N TYR A 209 -4.01 18.81 26.80
CA TYR A 209 -3.32 17.54 26.61
C TYR A 209 -3.75 16.44 27.58
N GLY A 210 -4.53 16.78 28.61
CA GLY A 210 -4.96 15.86 29.66
C GLY A 210 -6.21 15.09 29.26
N ILE A 211 -6.13 13.76 29.26
CA ILE A 211 -7.25 12.85 29.01
C ILE A 211 -7.42 11.93 30.22
N SER A 212 -8.61 11.94 30.84
CA SER A 212 -8.99 11.00 31.88
C SER A 212 -9.72 9.81 31.28
N TYR A 213 -9.37 8.60 31.70
CA TYR A 213 -10.02 7.39 31.25
C TYR A 213 -10.18 6.35 32.37
N LYS A 214 -11.14 5.46 32.20
CA LYS A 214 -11.31 4.24 32.97
C LYS A 214 -11.16 3.01 32.08
N CYS A 215 -10.65 1.91 32.64
CA CYS A 215 -10.45 0.65 31.94
C CYS A 215 -11.26 -0.46 32.62
N GLU A 216 -11.71 -1.45 31.85
CA GLU A 216 -12.39 -2.66 32.39
C GLU A 216 -11.54 -3.41 33.43
N CYS A 217 -10.21 -3.29 33.41
CA CYS A 217 -9.33 -3.86 34.44
C CYS A 217 -9.37 -3.13 35.80
N GLY A 218 -10.24 -2.12 35.93
CA GLY A 218 -10.40 -1.29 37.14
C GLY A 218 -9.37 -0.16 37.28
N HIS A 219 -8.48 0.03 36.30
CA HIS A 219 -7.54 1.15 36.32
C HIS A 219 -8.22 2.44 35.82
N CYS A 220 -7.95 3.55 36.54
CA CYS A 220 -8.35 4.90 36.14
C CYS A 220 -7.10 5.79 36.18
N GLU A 221 -6.95 6.64 35.18
CA GLU A 221 -5.79 7.51 35.05
C GLU A 221 -6.16 8.80 34.30
N THR A 222 -5.50 9.90 34.66
CA THR A 222 -5.45 11.10 33.84
C THR A 222 -4.05 11.17 33.21
N ALA A 223 -4.00 11.07 31.89
CA ALA A 223 -2.76 10.96 31.13
C ALA A 223 -2.53 12.23 30.31
N ASP A 224 -1.31 12.73 30.28
CA ASP A 224 -0.86 13.77 29.35
C ASP A 224 -0.40 13.11 28.04
N ILE A 225 -1.08 13.39 26.94
CA ILE A 225 -0.77 12.77 25.63
C ILE A 225 0.59 13.17 25.05
N ARG A 226 1.31 14.11 25.63
CA ARG A 226 2.70 14.43 25.28
C ARG A 226 3.71 13.44 25.87
N GLU A 227 3.33 12.70 26.89
CA GLU A 227 4.18 11.76 27.63
C GLU A 227 3.61 10.34 27.63
N PHE A 228 2.28 10.23 27.62
CA PHE A 228 1.57 8.96 27.67
C PHE A 228 1.66 8.22 26.33
N LYS A 229 2.20 7.00 26.39
CA LYS A 229 2.50 6.19 25.19
C LYS A 229 1.32 5.36 24.70
N GLY A 230 0.20 5.35 25.41
CA GLY A 230 -0.98 4.54 25.10
C GLY A 230 -2.06 5.25 24.26
N ALA A 231 -1.89 6.52 23.93
CA ALA A 231 -2.86 7.27 23.15
C ALA A 231 -2.63 7.15 21.65
N LYS A 232 -3.68 7.00 20.85
CA LYS A 232 -3.63 7.05 19.40
C LYS A 232 -4.93 7.62 18.81
N LEU A 233 -4.87 8.16 17.60
CA LEU A 233 -6.07 8.54 16.86
C LEU A 233 -6.81 7.29 16.32
N GLY A 234 -8.14 7.37 16.25
CA GLY A 234 -8.92 6.46 15.43
C GLY A 234 -8.54 6.60 13.96
N TRP A 235 -8.45 5.49 13.21
CA TRP A 235 -7.87 5.48 11.86
C TRP A 235 -8.49 6.48 10.87
N ARG A 236 -9.79 6.79 10.98
CA ARG A 236 -10.46 7.77 10.11
C ARG A 236 -10.01 9.22 10.36
N VAL A 237 -9.34 9.47 11.48
CA VAL A 237 -8.76 10.78 11.85
C VAL A 237 -7.24 10.72 11.77
N ASP A 238 -6.65 9.57 12.09
CA ASP A 238 -5.23 9.31 11.98
C ASP A 238 -4.73 9.44 10.53
N TRP A 239 -5.44 8.85 9.59
CA TRP A 239 -5.07 8.88 8.18
C TRP A 239 -4.95 10.31 7.63
N PRO A 240 -5.97 11.19 7.71
CA PRO A 240 -5.83 12.59 7.27
C PRO A 240 -4.85 13.42 8.11
N MET A 241 -4.64 13.11 9.38
CA MET A 241 -3.60 13.76 10.19
C MET A 241 -2.21 13.44 9.61
N ARG A 242 -1.95 12.18 9.30
CA ARG A 242 -0.68 11.76 8.69
C ARG A 242 -0.46 12.34 7.30
N TRP A 243 -1.50 12.57 6.50
CA TRP A 243 -1.36 13.30 5.23
C TRP A 243 -0.75 14.67 5.42
N ASN A 244 -1.21 15.42 6.42
CA ASN A 244 -0.61 16.71 6.74
C ASN A 244 0.79 16.57 7.33
N GLU A 245 1.01 15.64 8.24
CA GLU A 245 2.32 15.42 8.89
C GLU A 245 3.42 15.07 7.88
N GLU A 246 3.14 14.16 6.96
CA GLU A 246 4.10 13.68 5.96
C GLU A 246 4.03 14.45 4.63
N LYS A 247 3.15 15.45 4.52
CA LYS A 247 2.92 16.24 3.28
C LYS A 247 2.59 15.36 2.08
N VAL A 248 1.71 14.38 2.29
CA VAL A 248 1.33 13.42 1.26
C VAL A 248 0.55 14.11 0.14
N VAL A 249 0.96 13.89 -1.10
CA VAL A 249 0.33 14.44 -2.31
C VAL A 249 -0.32 13.39 -3.19
N PHE A 250 0.07 12.12 -3.02
CA PHE A 250 -0.53 10.99 -3.72
C PHE A 250 -0.63 9.76 -2.81
N GLU A 251 -1.81 9.15 -2.78
CA GLU A 251 -2.05 7.86 -2.12
C GLU A 251 -3.20 7.14 -2.82
N PRO A 252 -2.98 5.95 -3.41
CA PRO A 252 -4.05 5.15 -3.98
C PRO A 252 -4.85 4.49 -2.86
N GLY A 253 -6.04 4.02 -3.20
CA GLY A 253 -6.82 3.26 -2.24
C GLY A 253 -7.64 2.16 -2.89
N GLY A 254 -7.89 1.10 -2.13
CA GLY A 254 -8.74 0.01 -2.53
C GLY A 254 -10.18 0.47 -2.80
N LYS A 255 -10.88 -0.28 -3.62
CA LYS A 255 -12.28 -0.03 -4.00
C LYS A 255 -13.16 0.30 -2.80
N ASP A 256 -12.96 -0.40 -1.68
CA ASP A 256 -13.77 -0.23 -0.46
C ASP A 256 -13.56 1.15 0.20
N HIS A 257 -12.42 1.80 -0.03
CA HIS A 257 -12.07 3.11 0.53
C HIS A 257 -12.38 4.29 -0.40
N ILE A 258 -12.22 4.10 -1.72
CA ILE A 258 -12.33 5.17 -2.72
C ILE A 258 -13.70 5.22 -3.39
N SER A 259 -14.61 4.30 -3.09
CA SER A 259 -16.00 4.40 -3.58
C SER A 259 -16.70 5.63 -3.01
N PRO A 260 -17.64 6.24 -3.73
CA PRO A 260 -18.40 7.41 -3.25
C PRO A 260 -19.00 7.16 -1.85
N GLY A 261 -18.80 8.09 -0.93
CA GLY A 261 -19.18 7.95 0.48
C GLY A 261 -18.26 7.05 1.30
N GLY A 262 -17.16 6.59 0.72
CA GLY A 262 -16.16 5.78 1.40
C GLY A 262 -15.28 6.56 2.36
N SER A 263 -14.29 5.87 2.89
CA SER A 263 -13.41 6.43 3.92
C SER A 263 -12.57 7.59 3.43
N TYR A 264 -12.23 7.62 2.14
CA TYR A 264 -11.46 8.71 1.56
C TYR A 264 -12.25 10.02 1.56
N ASP A 265 -13.54 9.99 1.20
CA ASP A 265 -14.39 11.20 1.20
C ASP A 265 -14.47 11.81 2.60
N THR A 266 -14.64 10.98 3.62
CA THR A 266 -14.62 11.40 5.02
C THR A 266 -13.25 11.97 5.41
N ALA A 267 -12.17 11.26 5.10
CA ALA A 267 -10.80 11.69 5.41
C ALA A 267 -10.45 13.02 4.74
N LYS A 268 -10.93 13.25 3.51
CA LYS A 268 -10.77 14.52 2.77
C LYS A 268 -11.39 15.70 3.54
N LEU A 269 -12.59 15.52 4.10
CA LEU A 269 -13.23 16.57 4.90
C LEU A 269 -12.43 16.85 6.18
N VAL A 270 -12.03 15.80 6.91
CA VAL A 270 -11.23 15.93 8.13
C VAL A 270 -9.88 16.58 7.84
N SER A 271 -9.19 16.14 6.77
CA SER A 271 -7.91 16.72 6.35
C SER A 271 -8.02 18.23 6.12
N LYS A 272 -9.04 18.66 5.39
CA LYS A 272 -9.22 20.08 5.07
C LYS A 272 -9.69 20.90 6.27
N ARG A 273 -10.72 20.45 6.98
CA ARG A 273 -11.36 21.23 8.05
C ARG A 273 -10.53 21.26 9.34
N ILE A 274 -9.80 20.17 9.64
CA ILE A 274 -9.06 20.04 10.90
C ILE A 274 -7.57 20.32 10.72
N TYR A 275 -6.95 19.74 9.69
CA TYR A 275 -5.49 19.79 9.54
C TYR A 275 -5.02 20.83 8.51
N ASP A 276 -5.96 21.49 7.81
CA ASP A 276 -5.69 22.46 6.72
C ASP A 276 -4.74 21.92 5.65
N TRP A 277 -4.95 20.66 5.28
CA TRP A 277 -4.22 19.98 4.24
C TRP A 277 -5.16 19.54 3.13
N ASP A 278 -4.81 19.83 1.88
CA ASP A 278 -5.55 19.32 0.73
C ASP A 278 -5.26 17.83 0.55
N ALA A 279 -6.31 17.00 0.62
CA ALA A 279 -6.19 15.56 0.52
C ALA A 279 -5.33 15.14 -0.69
N PRO A 280 -4.56 14.04 -0.59
CA PRO A 280 -3.76 13.53 -1.70
C PRO A 280 -4.60 13.30 -2.96
N VAL A 281 -4.00 13.46 -4.12
CA VAL A 281 -4.56 12.89 -5.34
C VAL A 281 -4.66 11.39 -5.15
N THR A 282 -5.80 10.81 -5.48
CA THR A 282 -6.02 9.39 -5.27
C THR A 282 -6.33 8.66 -6.58
N MET A 283 -6.13 7.35 -6.55
CA MET A 283 -6.48 6.41 -7.60
C MET A 283 -7.06 5.14 -6.98
N ARG A 284 -8.20 4.71 -7.49
CA ARG A 284 -8.77 3.42 -7.09
C ARG A 284 -7.99 2.27 -7.72
N TYR A 285 -7.66 1.28 -6.91
CA TYR A 285 -7.22 -0.02 -7.41
C TYR A 285 -8.25 -1.12 -7.08
N ASP A 286 -8.35 -2.10 -7.99
CA ASP A 286 -9.22 -3.26 -7.85
C ASP A 286 -8.39 -4.51 -7.46
N PHE A 287 -9.05 -5.61 -7.18
CA PHE A 287 -8.43 -6.81 -6.61
C PHE A 287 -7.51 -7.54 -7.61
N VAL A 288 -6.47 -8.18 -7.05
CA VAL A 288 -5.73 -9.25 -7.72
C VAL A 288 -6.28 -10.57 -7.20
N ASN A 289 -6.79 -11.39 -8.10
CA ASN A 289 -7.34 -12.70 -7.78
C ASN A 289 -6.32 -13.79 -8.10
N LEU A 290 -6.51 -14.97 -7.52
CA LEU A 290 -5.78 -16.16 -7.90
C LEU A 290 -6.62 -16.95 -8.91
N LYS A 291 -6.06 -17.25 -10.09
CA LYS A 291 -6.77 -18.03 -11.11
C LYS A 291 -7.21 -19.40 -10.55
N GLY A 292 -8.46 -19.75 -10.80
CA GLY A 292 -9.04 -21.01 -10.32
C GLY A 292 -9.50 -21.02 -8.84
N VAL A 293 -9.27 -19.92 -8.10
CA VAL A 293 -9.73 -19.78 -6.71
C VAL A 293 -10.83 -18.72 -6.65
N PRO A 294 -12.05 -19.07 -6.25
CA PRO A 294 -13.14 -18.11 -6.14
C PRO A 294 -12.88 -17.05 -5.05
N GLY A 295 -13.17 -15.79 -5.36
CA GLY A 295 -13.13 -14.66 -4.42
C GLY A 295 -11.74 -14.03 -4.26
N LYS A 296 -11.72 -12.93 -3.51
CA LYS A 296 -10.47 -12.18 -3.26
C LYS A 296 -9.53 -12.94 -2.31
N MET A 297 -8.23 -12.78 -2.49
CA MET A 297 -7.23 -13.20 -1.51
C MET A 297 -7.50 -12.52 -0.17
N SER A 298 -7.34 -13.26 0.92
CA SER A 298 -7.57 -12.73 2.27
C SER A 298 -6.64 -13.41 3.26
N SER A 299 -5.81 -12.63 3.94
CA SER A 299 -4.87 -13.10 4.97
C SER A 299 -5.55 -13.91 6.08
N SER A 300 -6.79 -13.54 6.45
CA SER A 300 -7.54 -14.25 7.50
C SER A 300 -8.06 -15.64 7.12
N LYS A 301 -8.04 -15.99 5.81
CA LYS A 301 -8.52 -17.30 5.32
C LYS A 301 -7.39 -18.29 5.02
N GLY A 302 -6.12 -17.90 5.19
CA GLY A 302 -4.94 -18.75 5.07
C GLY A 302 -4.56 -19.20 3.65
N LYS A 303 -5.35 -18.90 2.63
CA LYS A 303 -5.03 -19.17 1.22
C LYS A 303 -4.64 -17.86 0.53
N VAL A 304 -3.38 -17.50 0.65
CA VAL A 304 -2.82 -16.29 0.05
C VAL A 304 -1.53 -16.64 -0.67
N ILE A 305 -1.22 -15.86 -1.69
CA ILE A 305 0.07 -15.88 -2.38
C ILE A 305 0.80 -14.63 -1.97
N ALA A 306 1.93 -14.79 -1.31
CA ALA A 306 2.82 -13.69 -0.95
C ALA A 306 3.77 -13.33 -2.10
N LEU A 307 4.49 -12.23 -1.98
CA LEU A 307 5.45 -11.79 -2.99
C LEU A 307 6.57 -12.82 -3.24
N PRO A 308 7.16 -13.49 -2.21
CA PRO A 308 8.14 -14.55 -2.43
C PRO A 308 7.60 -15.69 -3.29
N ASP A 309 6.37 -16.17 -3.01
CA ASP A 309 5.75 -17.25 -3.78
C ASP A 309 5.61 -16.90 -5.28
N ALA A 310 5.30 -15.62 -5.55
CA ALA A 310 5.23 -15.15 -6.93
C ALA A 310 6.61 -15.07 -7.58
N LEU A 311 7.65 -14.68 -6.83
CA LEU A 311 9.03 -14.59 -7.31
C LEU A 311 9.70 -15.95 -7.50
N ASP A 312 9.12 -17.03 -6.97
CA ASP A 312 9.56 -18.40 -7.28
C ASP A 312 9.14 -18.85 -8.68
N VAL A 313 8.17 -18.15 -9.29
CA VAL A 313 7.62 -18.49 -10.61
C VAL A 313 7.87 -17.40 -11.65
N TYR A 314 7.76 -16.13 -11.24
CA TYR A 314 7.93 -14.98 -12.11
C TYR A 314 9.26 -14.27 -11.81
N GLN A 315 10.04 -13.98 -12.85
CA GLN A 315 11.13 -13.01 -12.74
C GLN A 315 10.55 -11.64 -12.32
N ALA A 316 11.35 -10.85 -11.60
CA ALA A 316 10.90 -9.58 -11.06
C ALA A 316 10.34 -8.64 -12.13
N GLU A 317 11.00 -8.54 -13.28
CA GLU A 317 10.59 -7.71 -14.41
C GLU A 317 9.28 -8.20 -15.03
N VAL A 318 9.10 -9.53 -15.11
CA VAL A 318 7.86 -10.14 -15.65
C VAL A 318 6.69 -9.95 -14.69
N LEU A 319 6.95 -10.08 -13.38
CA LEU A 319 5.93 -9.78 -12.37
C LEU A 319 5.53 -8.28 -12.42
N ARG A 320 6.51 -7.39 -12.49
CA ARG A 320 6.26 -5.94 -12.65
C ARG A 320 5.51 -5.63 -13.95
N TYR A 321 5.84 -6.32 -15.04
CA TYR A 321 5.16 -6.18 -16.34
C TYR A 321 3.66 -6.45 -16.24
N LEU A 322 3.24 -7.49 -15.51
CA LEU A 322 1.82 -7.77 -15.26
C LEU A 322 1.08 -6.58 -14.64
N PHE A 323 1.70 -5.94 -13.67
CA PHE A 323 1.10 -4.79 -12.98
C PHE A 323 1.19 -3.50 -13.82
N ALA A 324 2.31 -3.25 -14.49
CA ALA A 324 2.47 -2.10 -15.36
C ALA A 324 1.51 -2.15 -16.56
N GLY A 325 1.36 -3.32 -17.17
CA GLY A 325 0.47 -3.54 -18.31
C GLY A 325 -1.01 -3.47 -17.97
N THR A 326 -1.37 -3.57 -16.70
CA THR A 326 -2.77 -3.59 -16.24
C THR A 326 -3.13 -2.29 -15.54
N ARG A 327 -4.25 -1.66 -15.92
CA ARG A 327 -4.74 -0.46 -15.21
C ARG A 327 -5.12 -0.81 -13.77
N PRO A 328 -4.81 0.02 -12.77
CA PRO A 328 -5.12 -0.24 -11.36
C PRO A 328 -6.59 -0.57 -11.09
N ASN A 329 -7.51 0.11 -11.74
CA ASN A 329 -8.95 -0.08 -11.58
C ASN A 329 -9.53 -1.26 -12.38
N THR A 330 -8.67 -2.19 -12.81
CA THR A 330 -9.07 -3.42 -13.52
C THR A 330 -8.68 -4.62 -12.69
N GLU A 331 -9.64 -5.47 -12.33
CA GLU A 331 -9.36 -6.76 -11.71
C GLU A 331 -8.62 -7.66 -12.70
N PHE A 332 -7.65 -8.41 -12.22
CA PHE A 332 -7.02 -9.47 -12.99
C PHE A 332 -6.69 -10.66 -12.08
N ALA A 333 -6.51 -11.82 -12.70
CA ALA A 333 -6.08 -13.02 -12.01
C ALA A 333 -4.63 -13.34 -12.35
N ILE A 334 -3.80 -13.51 -11.31
CA ILE A 334 -2.48 -14.08 -11.47
C ILE A 334 -2.59 -15.61 -11.54
N SER A 335 -1.78 -16.21 -12.40
CA SER A 335 -1.78 -17.64 -12.65
C SER A 335 -0.48 -18.28 -12.20
N PHE A 336 -0.56 -19.52 -11.73
CA PHE A 336 0.58 -20.38 -11.42
C PHE A 336 0.48 -21.72 -12.17
N ASP A 337 -0.32 -21.73 -13.23
CA ASP A 337 -0.49 -22.86 -14.16
C ASP A 337 0.16 -22.54 -15.53
N MET A 338 -0.24 -23.24 -16.57
CA MET A 338 0.30 -23.08 -17.93
C MET A 338 0.13 -21.67 -18.53
N ASP A 339 -0.72 -20.80 -17.95
CA ASP A 339 -0.83 -19.40 -18.42
C ASP A 339 0.41 -18.56 -18.09
N VAL A 340 1.27 -19.01 -17.16
CA VAL A 340 2.60 -18.42 -16.92
C VAL A 340 3.39 -18.31 -18.21
N LEU A 341 3.34 -19.36 -19.06
CA LEU A 341 4.02 -19.37 -20.37
C LEU A 341 3.58 -18.18 -21.23
N LYS A 342 2.28 -17.88 -21.25
CA LYS A 342 1.75 -16.76 -22.01
C LYS A 342 2.24 -15.42 -21.48
N VAL A 343 2.34 -15.25 -20.16
CA VAL A 343 2.85 -14.01 -19.58
C VAL A 343 4.28 -13.73 -20.00
N TYR A 344 5.13 -14.76 -19.98
CA TYR A 344 6.50 -14.66 -20.48
C TYR A 344 6.55 -14.37 -21.98
N GLU A 345 5.74 -15.06 -22.80
CA GLU A 345 5.66 -14.83 -24.24
C GLU A 345 5.20 -13.38 -24.57
N ASP A 346 4.26 -12.83 -23.79
CA ASP A 346 3.81 -11.46 -23.96
C ASP A 346 4.92 -10.45 -23.55
N TYR A 347 5.65 -10.71 -22.48
CA TYR A 347 6.81 -9.92 -22.06
C TYR A 347 7.92 -9.95 -23.11
N ASP A 348 8.32 -11.14 -23.58
CA ASP A 348 9.33 -11.35 -24.62
C ASP A 348 8.97 -10.60 -25.90
N LYS A 349 7.70 -10.63 -26.29
CA LYS A 349 7.22 -9.91 -27.45
C LYS A 349 7.33 -8.39 -27.27
N THR A 350 6.96 -7.87 -26.10
CA THR A 350 7.11 -6.45 -25.79
C THR A 350 8.58 -6.04 -25.85
N GLU A 351 9.48 -6.85 -25.32
CA GLU A 351 10.93 -6.63 -25.40
C GLU A 351 11.41 -6.58 -26.84
N ARG A 352 11.04 -7.54 -27.71
CA ARG A 352 11.41 -7.53 -29.16
C ARG A 352 10.87 -6.30 -29.90
N ILE A 353 9.67 -5.82 -29.54
CA ILE A 353 9.12 -4.57 -30.10
C ILE A 353 9.99 -3.39 -29.69
N VAL A 354 10.40 -3.30 -28.42
CA VAL A 354 11.22 -2.19 -27.91
C VAL A 354 12.57 -2.11 -28.59
N TYR A 355 13.18 -3.25 -28.90
CA TYR A 355 14.47 -3.32 -29.61
C TYR A 355 14.33 -3.38 -31.15
N GLY A 356 13.12 -3.25 -31.68
CA GLY A 356 12.87 -3.14 -33.13
C GLY A 356 12.99 -4.47 -33.89
N ILE A 357 13.04 -5.62 -33.19
CA ILE A 357 13.04 -6.95 -33.81
C ILE A 357 11.64 -7.28 -34.33
N ASP A 358 10.61 -7.07 -33.49
CA ASP A 358 9.22 -7.17 -33.90
C ASP A 358 8.67 -5.76 -34.21
N LYS A 359 7.75 -5.70 -35.17
CA LYS A 359 7.10 -4.43 -35.54
C LYS A 359 5.86 -4.16 -34.69
N ALA A 360 5.79 -2.97 -34.11
CA ALA A 360 4.54 -2.45 -33.57
C ALA A 360 3.56 -2.12 -34.73
N LYS A 361 2.25 -2.15 -34.46
CA LYS A 361 1.23 -1.82 -35.46
C LYS A 361 1.26 -0.34 -35.86
N ASN A 362 1.62 0.52 -34.90
CA ASN A 362 1.75 1.97 -35.06
C ASN A 362 2.60 2.56 -33.91
N ASP A 363 2.89 3.85 -34.00
CA ASP A 363 3.70 4.58 -33.01
C ASP A 363 3.05 4.60 -31.62
N GLU A 364 1.72 4.67 -31.53
CA GLU A 364 1.00 4.64 -30.26
C GLU A 364 1.25 3.32 -29.51
N GLN A 365 1.13 2.17 -30.21
CA GLN A 365 1.45 0.88 -29.64
C GLN A 365 2.92 0.80 -29.24
N PHE A 366 3.84 1.24 -30.11
CA PHE A 366 5.27 1.24 -29.80
C PHE A 366 5.57 2.02 -28.51
N ASN A 367 5.07 3.23 -28.40
CA ASN A 367 5.27 4.09 -27.23
C ASN A 367 4.70 3.46 -25.98
N LYS A 368 3.51 2.86 -26.06
CA LYS A 368 2.88 2.16 -24.94
C LYS A 368 3.71 0.93 -24.49
N GLU A 369 4.10 0.06 -25.41
CA GLU A 369 4.90 -1.13 -25.10
C GLU A 369 6.25 -0.73 -24.50
N LYS A 370 6.92 0.25 -25.11
CA LYS A 370 8.17 0.78 -24.62
C LYS A 370 8.06 1.33 -23.20
N ARG A 371 6.96 2.03 -22.89
CA ARG A 371 6.76 2.57 -21.55
C ARG A 371 6.43 1.50 -20.52
N ILE A 372 5.62 0.52 -20.88
CA ILE A 372 5.34 -0.65 -20.01
C ILE A 372 6.64 -1.40 -19.73
N TYR A 373 7.44 -1.68 -20.75
CA TYR A 373 8.72 -2.37 -20.63
C TYR A 373 9.69 -1.59 -19.71
N MET A 374 9.82 -0.28 -19.90
CA MET A 374 10.65 0.58 -19.06
C MET A 374 10.20 0.55 -17.58
N LEU A 375 8.89 0.63 -17.31
CA LEU A 375 8.34 0.60 -15.96
C LEU A 375 8.40 -0.80 -15.32
N SER A 376 8.53 -1.84 -16.12
CA SER A 376 8.74 -3.21 -15.64
C SER A 376 10.17 -3.47 -15.20
N GLN A 377 11.15 -2.69 -15.68
CA GLN A 377 12.54 -2.84 -15.25
C GLN A 377 12.71 -2.44 -13.78
N ILE A 378 13.57 -3.18 -13.07
CA ILE A 378 13.84 -2.95 -11.63
C ILE A 378 14.36 -1.54 -11.40
N ASP A 379 15.34 -1.11 -12.19
CA ASP A 379 15.95 0.22 -12.14
C ASP A 379 15.14 1.30 -12.90
N GLY A 380 14.07 0.90 -13.59
CA GLY A 380 13.25 1.79 -14.42
C GLY A 380 13.92 2.27 -15.69
N GLN A 381 15.00 1.59 -16.14
CA GLN A 381 15.73 1.93 -17.35
C GLN A 381 15.65 0.78 -18.36
N ILE A 382 15.69 1.11 -19.64
CA ILE A 382 15.78 0.10 -20.71
C ILE A 382 17.26 -0.24 -20.88
N PRO A 383 17.66 -1.53 -20.78
CA PRO A 383 19.02 -1.97 -21.05
C PRO A 383 19.52 -1.48 -22.43
N GLN A 384 20.80 -1.15 -22.55
CA GLN A 384 21.36 -0.65 -23.82
C GLN A 384 21.33 -1.70 -24.94
N THR A 385 21.50 -2.94 -24.57
CA THR A 385 21.44 -4.10 -25.48
C THR A 385 20.33 -5.01 -25.03
N MET A 386 19.60 -5.59 -25.99
CA MET A 386 18.58 -6.58 -25.68
C MET A 386 19.23 -7.77 -24.97
N PRO A 387 18.71 -8.21 -23.82
CA PRO A 387 19.13 -9.45 -23.18
C PRO A 387 18.95 -10.63 -24.12
N TYR A 388 19.80 -11.67 -23.95
CA TYR A 388 19.61 -12.92 -24.69
C TYR A 388 18.23 -13.51 -24.33
N GLN A 389 17.45 -13.80 -25.37
CA GLN A 389 16.08 -14.24 -25.18
C GLN A 389 15.94 -15.69 -25.70
N ILE A 390 15.60 -16.57 -24.78
CA ILE A 390 15.05 -17.89 -25.10
C ILE A 390 13.60 -17.92 -24.63
N THR A 391 12.70 -18.45 -25.47
CA THR A 391 11.29 -18.53 -25.04
C THR A 391 11.17 -19.42 -23.80
N PHE A 392 10.40 -18.99 -22.81
CA PHE A 392 10.20 -19.73 -21.57
C PHE A 392 9.70 -21.17 -21.83
N ARG A 393 8.88 -21.36 -22.85
CA ARG A 393 8.43 -22.69 -23.32
C ARG A 393 9.57 -23.56 -23.79
N MET A 394 10.52 -23.02 -24.57
CA MET A 394 11.70 -23.78 -25.03
C MET A 394 12.61 -24.12 -23.85
N LEU A 395 12.85 -23.17 -22.96
CA LEU A 395 13.66 -23.41 -21.76
C LEU A 395 13.08 -24.53 -20.89
N THR A 396 11.77 -24.50 -20.63
CA THR A 396 11.11 -25.55 -19.83
C THR A 396 11.18 -26.92 -20.52
N THR A 397 11.10 -26.96 -21.85
CA THR A 397 11.24 -28.19 -22.62
C THR A 397 12.67 -28.75 -22.53
N LEU A 398 13.68 -27.91 -22.68
CA LEU A 398 15.08 -28.31 -22.55
C LEU A 398 15.41 -28.82 -21.15
N LEU A 399 14.91 -28.13 -20.11
CA LEU A 399 15.06 -28.58 -18.72
C LEU A 399 14.43 -29.96 -18.49
N GLN A 400 13.30 -30.25 -19.11
CA GLN A 400 12.70 -31.60 -19.05
C GLN A 400 13.53 -32.65 -19.81
N ILE A 401 14.00 -32.33 -21.03
CA ILE A 401 14.85 -33.24 -21.84
C ILE A 401 16.12 -33.61 -21.09
N TYR A 402 16.76 -32.62 -20.47
CA TYR A 402 18.03 -32.83 -19.75
C TYR A 402 17.83 -33.09 -18.24
N SER A 403 16.59 -33.39 -17.80
CA SER A 403 16.27 -33.73 -16.40
C SER A 403 16.77 -32.71 -15.37
N GLY A 404 16.73 -31.42 -15.72
CA GLY A 404 17.18 -30.31 -14.87
C GLY A 404 18.68 -30.05 -14.89
N ASP A 405 19.45 -30.70 -15.73
CA ASP A 405 20.88 -30.46 -15.89
C ASP A 405 21.12 -29.14 -16.65
N ILE A 406 21.39 -28.09 -15.88
CA ILE A 406 21.52 -26.71 -16.39
C ILE A 406 22.72 -26.60 -17.35
N ASP A 407 23.83 -27.26 -17.07
CA ASP A 407 25.05 -27.18 -17.93
C ASP A 407 24.77 -27.74 -19.32
N LYS A 408 24.04 -28.85 -19.42
CA LYS A 408 23.61 -29.42 -20.70
C LYS A 408 22.60 -28.53 -21.42
N VAL A 409 21.70 -27.89 -20.70
CA VAL A 409 20.76 -26.91 -21.28
C VAL A 409 21.56 -25.76 -21.90
N ILE A 410 22.48 -25.14 -21.15
CA ILE A 410 23.31 -24.05 -21.65
C ILE A 410 24.10 -24.49 -22.89
N SER A 411 24.79 -25.61 -22.82
CA SER A 411 25.56 -26.13 -23.98
C SER A 411 24.71 -26.38 -25.22
N SER A 412 23.43 -26.75 -25.04
CA SER A 412 22.49 -26.95 -26.17
C SER A 412 21.97 -25.66 -26.79
N LEU A 413 22.23 -24.51 -26.18
CA LEU A 413 21.84 -23.18 -26.68
C LEU A 413 22.97 -22.48 -27.43
N ASP A 414 24.21 -22.97 -27.28
CA ASP A 414 25.41 -22.47 -28.00
C ASP A 414 25.57 -23.08 -29.38
N ASP A 415 24.84 -24.17 -29.70
CA ASP A 415 24.77 -24.84 -30.99
C ASP A 415 23.63 -24.29 -31.86
#